data_f229961137221b6ea5ee97763ea8330e
#
_entry.id   f229961137221b6ea5ee97763ea8330e
#
_cell.length_a   1.000
_cell.length_b   1.000
_cell.length_c   1.000
_cell.angle_alpha   90.00
_cell.angle_beta   90.00
_cell.angle_gamma   90.00
#
_symmetry.space_group_name_H-M   'P 1'
#
loop_
_entity.id
_entity.type
_entity.pdbx_description
1 polymer ?
#
loop_
_entity_poly.entity_id
_entity_poly.type
_entity_poly.pdbx_seq_one_letter_code
_entity_poly.pdbx_strand_id
1 'polypeptide(L)'
;AELKGFMGISTSDEPILVIETARHGLVTDEFIRNTSPDLISAEQGGFPIALRDADIYIELNDALPDELHDGAALILRTDRRLGFDPTAEWTLRIKALREHGMFKPEIGSASVDITHSTDARFFKRLEAVKPTPAWVDALRNRAADLIILAVFLVGLIALLGLSLNRLAGHRYFTPIRLGILAFVIGFVGWWGQGQLSIVTPLGVIRTVAEGGSLAFLLYDPFSLVIWAVTILGFVLWGRGLFCGWLCPFGAMQEFAHHLARLLRIRQIDVPDAWDDRLKWIKYAVLFALVAIMFTAPARLDKAIEVEPFKTAVTTFFVREWYYVAYAVGLLVLSMVVFKGFCRYICPLGAVMAIGGLIRTRKWIDRRAECGSPCQLCRVKCAYGAIKKTGEIQYSECFQCLDCVTIHDDPKQCVPLIVAARNGRRLHKVAAQ
;
A
#
# COMPACT_ATOMS: atom_id res chain seq x y z
N ALA A 1 1.45 -5.24 33.89
CA ALA A 1 1.84 -3.86 34.21
C ALA A 1 3.28 -3.58 33.76
N GLU A 2 4.21 -4.50 33.97
CA GLU A 2 5.64 -4.36 33.61
C GLU A 2 5.87 -4.24 32.11
N LEU A 3 5.18 -5.06 31.29
CA LEU A 3 5.26 -5.01 29.83
C LEU A 3 4.82 -3.67 29.21
N LYS A 4 3.88 -2.98 29.85
CA LYS A 4 3.40 -1.67 29.36
C LYS A 4 4.39 -0.51 29.65
N GLY A 5 5.38 -0.74 30.52
CA GLY A 5 6.44 0.20 30.80
C GLY A 5 7.63 0.16 29.81
N PHE A 6 7.64 -0.82 28.91
CA PHE A 6 8.71 -0.95 27.92
C PHE A 6 8.59 0.09 26.79
N MET A 7 9.70 0.71 26.44
CA MET A 7 9.78 1.59 25.28
C MET A 7 9.47 0.81 24.01
N GLY A 8 8.43 1.22 23.29
CA GLY A 8 7.98 0.56 22.05
C GLY A 8 6.62 -0.11 22.14
N ILE A 9 6.09 -0.35 23.34
CA ILE A 9 4.69 -0.75 23.55
C ILE A 9 3.86 0.49 23.84
N SER A 10 2.91 0.79 22.96
CA SER A 10 1.93 1.86 23.18
C SER A 10 1.00 1.50 24.36
N THR A 11 0.47 2.52 25.04
CA THR A 11 -0.58 2.33 26.06
C THR A 11 -1.87 1.69 25.51
N SER A 12 -2.04 1.70 24.19
CA SER A 12 -3.14 1.05 23.46
C SER A 12 -2.85 -0.40 23.08
N ASP A 13 -1.59 -0.87 23.21
CA ASP A 13 -1.25 -2.24 22.89
C ASP A 13 -1.67 -3.19 24.01
N GLU A 14 -2.22 -4.33 23.64
CA GLU A 14 -2.51 -5.44 24.55
C GLU A 14 -1.54 -6.59 24.24
N PRO A 15 -0.69 -6.97 25.20
CA PRO A 15 0.22 -8.09 25.06
C PRO A 15 -0.51 -9.41 25.26
N ILE A 16 -0.22 -10.37 24.39
CA ILE A 16 -0.69 -11.76 24.46
C ILE A 16 0.53 -12.64 24.62
N LEU A 17 0.61 -13.35 25.73
CA LEU A 17 1.68 -14.29 26.00
C LEU A 17 1.24 -15.70 25.56
N VAL A 18 2.01 -16.30 24.66
CA VAL A 18 1.85 -17.68 24.23
C VAL A 18 3.06 -18.47 24.75
N ILE A 19 2.83 -19.51 25.53
CA ILE A 19 3.88 -20.37 26.08
C ILE A 19 3.70 -21.76 25.49
N GLU A 20 4.76 -22.26 24.89
CA GLU A 20 4.83 -23.61 24.35
C GLU A 20 5.48 -24.54 25.38
N THR A 21 4.71 -25.45 25.94
CA THR A 21 5.18 -26.40 26.97
C THR A 21 5.75 -27.70 26.43
N ALA A 22 5.60 -27.93 25.12
CA ALA A 22 6.17 -29.10 24.45
C ALA A 22 6.86 -28.62 23.14
N ARG A 23 7.87 -29.35 22.68
CA ARG A 23 8.62 -29.00 21.47
C ARG A 23 7.79 -29.24 20.19
N HIS A 24 6.95 -28.30 19.84
CA HIS A 24 6.11 -28.35 18.64
C HIS A 24 6.61 -27.44 17.51
N GLY A 25 7.68 -26.66 17.74
CA GLY A 25 8.30 -25.82 16.73
C GLY A 25 7.56 -24.51 16.42
N LEU A 26 6.66 -24.07 17.31
CA LEU A 26 6.03 -22.75 17.18
C LEU A 26 6.98 -21.62 17.56
N VAL A 27 7.84 -21.89 18.55
CA VAL A 27 8.88 -20.98 19.02
C VAL A 27 10.21 -21.74 18.95
N THR A 28 11.01 -21.48 17.93
CA THR A 28 12.34 -22.11 17.73
C THR A 28 13.43 -21.06 17.74
N ASP A 29 14.70 -21.47 17.89
CA ASP A 29 15.85 -20.57 17.75
C ASP A 29 15.92 -19.94 16.34
N GLU A 30 15.30 -20.58 15.36
CA GLU A 30 15.13 -20.08 13.99
C GLU A 30 13.86 -19.23 13.82
N PHE A 31 13.12 -18.98 14.92
CA PHE A 31 11.93 -18.12 14.87
C PHE A 31 12.32 -16.71 14.46
N ILE A 32 11.97 -16.37 13.24
CA ILE A 32 12.27 -15.07 12.67
C ILE A 32 11.13 -14.12 13.03
N ARG A 33 11.45 -13.09 13.78
CA ARG A 33 10.52 -12.03 14.17
C ARG A 33 9.78 -11.50 12.93
N ASN A 34 8.50 -11.25 13.09
CA ASN A 34 7.55 -10.83 12.05
C ASN A 34 7.05 -11.93 11.07
N THR A 35 7.36 -13.20 11.27
CA THR A 35 6.77 -14.29 10.48
C THR A 35 5.65 -15.04 11.23
N SER A 36 5.47 -14.77 12.51
CA SER A 36 4.44 -15.38 13.38
C SER A 36 3.00 -15.32 12.87
N PRO A 37 2.54 -14.29 12.12
CA PRO A 37 1.17 -14.27 11.61
C PRO A 37 0.78 -15.43 10.70
N ASP A 38 1.76 -16.13 10.13
CA ASP A 38 1.47 -17.25 9.20
C ASP A 38 1.02 -18.52 9.93
N LEU A 39 1.50 -18.73 11.16
CA LEU A 39 1.18 -19.91 11.99
C LEU A 39 0.17 -19.59 13.10
N ILE A 40 0.18 -18.37 13.60
CA ILE A 40 -0.68 -17.92 14.70
C ILE A 40 -1.57 -16.79 14.20
N SER A 41 -2.86 -16.97 14.28
CA SER A 41 -3.85 -15.94 13.95
C SER A 41 -4.86 -15.82 15.08
N ALA A 42 -5.46 -14.65 15.23
CA ALA A 42 -6.52 -14.44 16.20
C ALA A 42 -7.73 -13.81 15.54
N GLU A 43 -8.90 -14.12 16.08
CA GLU A 43 -10.19 -13.68 15.57
C GLU A 43 -11.10 -13.25 16.72
N GLN A 44 -11.83 -12.16 16.55
CA GLN A 44 -12.80 -11.68 17.51
C GLN A 44 -14.08 -11.25 16.80
N GLY A 45 -15.20 -11.84 17.18
CA GLY A 45 -16.51 -11.51 16.59
C GLY A 45 -16.59 -11.76 15.07
N GLY A 46 -15.84 -12.73 14.55
CA GLY A 46 -15.75 -13.03 13.11
C GLY A 46 -14.71 -12.18 12.34
N PHE A 47 -13.87 -11.43 13.05
CA PHE A 47 -12.90 -10.52 12.45
C PHE A 47 -11.47 -10.88 12.87
N PRO A 48 -10.52 -10.88 11.91
CA PRO A 48 -9.13 -11.15 12.22
C PRO A 48 -8.53 -10.02 13.06
N ILE A 49 -7.82 -10.40 14.11
CA ILE A 49 -7.05 -9.51 14.97
C ILE A 49 -5.64 -9.41 14.38
N ALA A 50 -5.13 -8.20 14.20
CA ALA A 50 -3.74 -7.98 13.79
C ALA A 50 -2.79 -8.29 14.94
N LEU A 51 -2.13 -9.44 14.89
CA LEU A 51 -1.07 -9.82 15.81
C LEU A 51 0.27 -9.35 15.28
N ARG A 52 1.09 -8.79 16.17
CA ARG A 52 2.46 -8.37 15.89
C ARG A 52 3.38 -8.94 16.98
N ASP A 53 4.60 -9.28 16.62
CA ASP A 53 5.63 -9.58 17.60
C ASP A 53 5.89 -8.33 18.45
N ALA A 54 6.03 -8.51 19.75
CA ALA A 54 6.29 -7.42 20.69
C ALA A 54 7.74 -6.91 20.64
N ASP A 55 8.64 -7.63 19.95
CA ASP A 55 10.08 -7.33 19.90
C ASP A 55 10.74 -7.21 21.29
N ILE A 56 10.23 -7.96 22.27
CA ILE A 56 10.66 -7.88 23.64
C ILE A 56 11.22 -9.26 24.05
N TYR A 57 12.43 -9.23 24.55
CA TYR A 57 13.02 -10.36 25.25
C TYR A 57 12.90 -10.10 26.76
N ILE A 58 12.16 -10.94 27.48
CA ILE A 58 11.99 -10.87 28.93
C ILE A 58 12.17 -12.26 29.50
N GLU A 59 12.98 -12.39 30.53
CA GLU A 59 13.01 -13.59 31.36
C GLU A 59 11.75 -13.60 32.25
N LEU A 60 10.86 -14.53 31.98
CA LEU A 60 9.57 -14.64 32.65
C LEU A 60 9.56 -15.67 33.78
N ASN A 61 10.68 -16.37 34.05
CA ASN A 61 10.73 -17.49 34.97
C ASN A 61 10.23 -17.13 36.38
N ASP A 62 10.60 -15.93 36.89
CA ASP A 62 10.16 -15.49 38.21
C ASP A 62 8.65 -15.14 38.29
N ALA A 63 8.02 -14.92 37.14
CA ALA A 63 6.63 -14.48 37.04
C ALA A 63 5.68 -15.63 36.66
N LEU A 64 6.20 -16.79 36.26
CA LEU A 64 5.44 -17.94 35.80
C LEU A 64 5.43 -19.05 36.86
N PRO A 65 4.37 -19.90 36.89
CA PRO A 65 4.37 -21.13 37.68
C PRO A 65 5.54 -22.05 37.25
N ASP A 66 6.11 -22.79 38.21
CA ASP A 66 7.28 -23.68 37.97
C ASP A 66 7.06 -24.68 36.82
N GLU A 67 5.82 -25.07 36.58
CA GLU A 67 5.44 -26.00 35.48
C GLU A 67 5.65 -25.41 34.08
N LEU A 68 5.80 -24.09 33.98
CA LEU A 68 5.95 -23.36 32.71
C LEU A 68 7.34 -22.78 32.49
N HIS A 69 8.28 -22.97 33.42
CA HIS A 69 9.63 -22.40 33.36
C HIS A 69 10.45 -22.90 32.17
N ASP A 70 10.25 -24.16 31.75
CA ASP A 70 10.97 -24.77 30.64
C ASP A 70 10.31 -24.52 29.27
N GLY A 71 9.23 -23.74 29.23
CA GLY A 71 8.46 -23.44 28.03
C GLY A 71 9.08 -22.31 27.21
N ALA A 72 9.11 -22.49 25.90
CA ALA A 72 9.43 -21.38 25.00
C ALA A 72 8.27 -20.37 24.97
N ALA A 73 8.59 -19.10 25.18
CA ALA A 73 7.59 -18.04 25.29
C ALA A 73 7.66 -17.06 24.10
N LEU A 74 6.49 -16.71 23.55
CA LEU A 74 6.31 -15.71 22.53
C LEU A 74 5.35 -14.63 23.03
N ILE A 75 5.75 -13.38 22.93
CA ILE A 75 4.90 -12.24 23.28
C ILE A 75 4.42 -11.58 22.01
N LEU A 76 3.13 -11.66 21.76
CA LEU A 76 2.46 -10.98 20.68
C LEU A 76 1.77 -9.73 21.22
N ARG A 77 1.61 -8.71 20.40
CA ARG A 77 0.84 -7.52 20.72
C ARG A 77 -0.24 -7.29 19.69
N THR A 78 -1.37 -6.78 20.15
CA THR A 78 -2.44 -6.24 19.31
C THR A 78 -2.80 -4.84 19.78
N ASP A 79 -3.23 -3.98 18.87
CA ASP A 79 -3.55 -2.59 19.18
C ASP A 79 -5.06 -2.44 19.32
N ARG A 80 -5.53 -1.96 20.50
CA ARG A 80 -6.94 -1.66 20.75
C ARG A 80 -7.53 -0.63 19.79
N ARG A 81 -6.69 0.25 19.25
CA ARG A 81 -7.10 1.22 18.22
C ARG A 81 -7.54 0.54 16.93
N LEU A 82 -7.14 -0.71 16.72
CA LEU A 82 -7.55 -1.52 15.58
C LEU A 82 -8.84 -2.32 15.83
N GLY A 83 -9.52 -2.06 16.95
CA GLY A 83 -10.82 -2.67 17.28
C GLY A 83 -10.76 -3.90 18.18
N PHE A 84 -9.59 -4.29 18.69
CA PHE A 84 -9.49 -5.37 19.67
C PHE A 84 -10.07 -4.96 21.04
N ASP A 85 -11.04 -5.73 21.55
CA ASP A 85 -11.59 -5.57 22.90
C ASP A 85 -11.07 -6.71 23.80
N PRO A 86 -10.13 -6.44 24.72
CA PRO A 86 -9.56 -7.47 25.59
C PRO A 86 -10.60 -8.06 26.57
N THR A 87 -11.77 -7.47 26.72
CA THR A 87 -12.83 -7.94 27.62
C THR A 87 -13.85 -8.86 26.95
N ALA A 88 -13.88 -8.88 25.62
CA ALA A 88 -14.73 -9.76 24.85
C ALA A 88 -14.02 -11.08 24.53
N GLU A 89 -14.79 -12.11 24.28
CA GLU A 89 -14.29 -13.41 23.86
C GLU A 89 -13.58 -13.30 22.50
N TRP A 90 -12.43 -13.96 22.36
CA TRP A 90 -11.66 -14.05 21.14
C TRP A 90 -11.04 -15.44 20.99
N THR A 91 -10.74 -15.82 19.76
CA THR A 91 -10.20 -17.14 19.42
C THR A 91 -8.81 -17.00 18.88
N LEU A 92 -7.86 -17.72 19.45
CA LEU A 92 -6.51 -17.91 18.93
C LEU A 92 -6.51 -19.17 18.09
N ARG A 93 -6.13 -19.04 16.83
CA ARG A 93 -5.96 -20.17 15.91
C ARG A 93 -4.48 -20.41 15.68
N ILE A 94 -4.04 -21.61 16.03
CA ILE A 94 -2.66 -22.07 15.85
C ILE A 94 -2.66 -23.13 14.76
N LYS A 95 -1.86 -22.91 13.71
CA LYS A 95 -1.63 -23.87 12.64
C LYS A 95 -0.35 -24.64 12.95
N ALA A 96 -0.45 -25.94 13.10
CA ALA A 96 0.70 -26.83 13.21
C ALA A 96 0.99 -27.45 11.83
N LEU A 97 2.23 -27.33 11.39
CA LEU A 97 2.73 -28.01 10.21
C LEU A 97 3.57 -29.19 10.65
N ARG A 98 3.26 -30.38 10.19
CA ARG A 98 4.02 -31.58 10.50
C ARG A 98 4.44 -32.29 9.23
N GLU A 99 5.74 -32.52 9.06
CA GLU A 99 6.25 -33.41 8.05
C GLU A 99 6.13 -34.86 8.53
N HIS A 100 5.57 -35.74 7.71
CA HIS A 100 5.57 -37.17 7.93
C HIS A 100 5.86 -37.89 6.62
N GLY A 101 6.56 -38.99 6.76
CA GLY A 101 7.03 -39.79 5.65
C GLY A 101 8.54 -39.81 5.55
N MET A 102 9.14 -41.01 5.69
CA MET A 102 10.59 -41.21 5.68
C MET A 102 11.19 -41.12 4.26
N PHE A 103 10.37 -41.33 3.20
CA PHE A 103 10.84 -41.40 1.81
C PHE A 103 10.21 -40.31 0.90
N LYS A 104 9.08 -39.76 1.29
CA LYS A 104 8.44 -38.59 0.69
C LYS A 104 7.82 -37.77 1.82
N PRO A 105 8.48 -36.71 2.25
CA PRO A 105 7.89 -35.83 3.26
C PRO A 105 6.62 -35.20 2.71
N GLU A 106 5.48 -35.53 3.29
CA GLU A 106 4.22 -34.84 3.06
C GLU A 106 3.99 -33.88 4.23
N ILE A 107 3.67 -32.64 3.91
CA ILE A 107 3.37 -31.63 4.92
C ILE A 107 1.88 -31.70 5.23
N GLY A 108 1.54 -32.28 6.38
CA GLY A 108 0.21 -32.21 6.95
C GLY A 108 0.01 -30.92 7.74
N SER A 109 -1.10 -30.24 7.56
CA SER A 109 -1.48 -29.08 8.37
C SER A 109 -2.68 -29.43 9.24
N ALA A 110 -2.60 -29.08 10.53
CA ALA A 110 -3.72 -29.11 11.46
C ALA A 110 -3.87 -27.72 12.08
N SER A 111 -5.10 -27.32 12.39
CA SER A 111 -5.35 -26.09 13.14
C SER A 111 -6.04 -26.42 14.45
N VAL A 112 -5.66 -25.70 15.50
CA VAL A 112 -6.29 -25.77 16.81
C VAL A 112 -6.82 -24.36 17.11
N ASP A 113 -8.09 -24.29 17.46
CA ASP A 113 -8.75 -23.05 17.87
C ASP A 113 -8.87 -23.04 19.40
N ILE A 114 -8.30 -22.02 20.03
CA ILE A 114 -8.33 -21.82 21.48
C ILE A 114 -9.13 -20.56 21.74
N THR A 115 -10.30 -20.73 22.33
CA THR A 115 -11.13 -19.60 22.73
C THR A 115 -10.69 -19.08 24.09
N HIS A 116 -10.43 -17.79 24.16
CA HIS A 116 -10.02 -17.11 25.38
C HIS A 116 -11.05 -16.04 25.77
N SER A 117 -11.38 -16.01 27.05
CA SER A 117 -12.12 -14.93 27.67
C SER A 117 -11.37 -14.48 28.91
N THR A 118 -11.16 -13.19 29.07
CA THR A 118 -10.50 -12.64 30.25
C THR A 118 -11.44 -12.75 31.44
N ASP A 119 -10.95 -13.29 32.57
CA ASP A 119 -11.73 -13.44 33.81
C ASP A 119 -12.25 -12.08 34.29
N ALA A 120 -13.52 -12.02 34.66
CA ALA A 120 -14.20 -10.81 35.12
C ALA A 120 -13.53 -10.10 36.31
N ARG A 121 -12.70 -10.80 37.09
CA ARG A 121 -11.91 -10.20 38.17
C ARG A 121 -10.85 -9.21 37.73
N PHE A 122 -10.41 -9.28 36.48
CA PHE A 122 -9.37 -8.41 35.92
C PHE A 122 -9.91 -7.14 35.27
N PHE A 123 -11.25 -7.00 35.11
CA PHE A 123 -11.87 -5.81 34.59
C PHE A 123 -13.23 -5.55 35.25
N LYS A 124 -13.58 -4.29 35.39
CA LYS A 124 -14.95 -3.90 35.75
C LYS A 124 -15.78 -3.75 34.50
N ARG A 125 -16.73 -4.63 34.24
CA ARG A 125 -17.79 -4.36 33.29
C ARG A 125 -18.64 -3.20 33.83
N LEU A 126 -18.54 -2.05 33.20
CA LEU A 126 -19.53 -1.01 33.41
C LEU A 126 -20.82 -1.51 32.78
N GLU A 127 -21.87 -1.65 33.62
CA GLU A 127 -23.17 -2.17 33.18
C GLU A 127 -23.67 -1.33 31.99
N ALA A 128 -24.14 -2.04 30.96
CA ALA A 128 -25.08 -1.61 29.92
C ALA A 128 -24.67 -0.44 28.99
N VAL A 129 -23.43 -0.32 28.59
CA VAL A 129 -23.19 0.25 27.27
C VAL A 129 -23.34 -0.89 26.27
N LYS A 130 -24.37 -0.86 25.39
CA LYS A 130 -24.45 -1.77 24.26
C LYS A 130 -23.08 -1.74 23.57
N PRO A 131 -22.44 -2.91 23.35
CA PRO A 131 -21.11 -2.92 22.73
C PRO A 131 -21.22 -2.17 21.41
N THR A 132 -20.48 -1.07 21.32
CA THR A 132 -20.38 -0.33 20.06
C THR A 132 -19.80 -1.29 19.04
N PRO A 133 -20.35 -1.36 17.83
CA PRO A 133 -19.76 -2.20 16.78
C PRO A 133 -18.28 -1.87 16.63
N ALA A 134 -17.41 -2.88 16.53
CA ALA A 134 -15.95 -2.70 16.53
C ALA A 134 -15.45 -1.71 15.44
N TRP A 135 -16.17 -1.61 14.31
CA TRP A 135 -15.87 -0.61 13.29
C TRP A 135 -16.11 0.84 13.74
N VAL A 136 -17.08 1.08 14.66
CA VAL A 136 -17.33 2.41 15.24
C VAL A 136 -16.17 2.79 16.17
N ASP A 137 -15.68 1.84 16.95
CA ASP A 137 -14.53 2.07 17.82
C ASP A 137 -13.25 2.29 17.01
N ALA A 138 -13.05 1.57 15.92
CA ALA A 138 -11.97 1.81 14.96
C ALA A 138 -12.03 3.23 14.38
N LEU A 139 -13.22 3.69 13.98
CA LEU A 139 -13.45 5.06 13.50
C LEU A 139 -13.14 6.10 14.57
N ARG A 140 -13.64 5.89 15.79
CA ARG A 140 -13.46 6.83 16.91
C ARG A 140 -12.00 6.92 17.33
N ASN A 141 -11.32 5.79 17.43
CA ASN A 141 -9.92 5.73 17.83
C ASN A 141 -8.97 6.36 16.81
N ARG A 142 -9.34 6.37 15.53
CA ARG A 142 -8.57 7.00 14.45
C ARG A 142 -9.18 8.31 13.93
N ALA A 143 -10.10 8.92 14.66
CA ALA A 143 -10.83 10.10 14.20
C ALA A 143 -9.90 11.28 13.84
N ALA A 144 -8.87 11.55 14.65
CA ALA A 144 -7.90 12.60 14.37
C ALA A 144 -7.12 12.34 13.08
N ASP A 145 -6.64 11.10 12.90
CA ASP A 145 -5.93 10.70 11.69
C ASP A 145 -6.81 10.81 10.44
N LEU A 146 -8.09 10.42 10.57
CA LEU A 146 -9.06 10.53 9.48
C LEU A 146 -9.40 11.97 9.12
N ILE A 147 -9.47 12.88 10.11
CA ILE A 147 -9.69 14.31 9.85
C ILE A 147 -8.49 14.89 9.08
N ILE A 148 -7.26 14.61 9.54
CA ILE A 148 -6.04 15.06 8.85
C ILE A 148 -5.99 14.51 7.43
N LEU A 149 -6.30 13.21 7.26
CA LEU A 149 -6.37 12.56 5.96
C LEU A 149 -7.42 13.22 5.07
N ALA A 150 -8.64 13.46 5.59
CA ALA A 150 -9.72 14.08 4.84
C ALA A 150 -9.35 15.50 4.37
N VAL A 151 -8.79 16.32 5.26
CA VAL A 151 -8.31 17.67 4.90
C VAL A 151 -7.25 17.61 3.82
N PHE A 152 -6.29 16.70 3.96
CA PHE A 152 -5.24 16.49 2.97
C PHE A 152 -5.82 16.04 1.61
N LEU A 153 -6.73 15.06 1.59
CA LEU A 153 -7.34 14.55 0.37
C LEU A 153 -8.22 15.59 -0.33
N VAL A 154 -9.02 16.35 0.43
CA VAL A 154 -9.81 17.46 -0.11
C VAL A 154 -8.90 18.54 -0.69
N GLY A 155 -7.83 18.91 0.02
CA GLY A 155 -6.82 19.84 -0.49
C GLY A 155 -6.15 19.35 -1.76
N LEU A 156 -5.78 18.07 -1.84
CA LEU A 156 -5.19 17.47 -3.03
C LEU A 156 -6.17 17.42 -4.21
N ILE A 157 -7.43 17.05 -3.97
CA ILE A 157 -8.48 17.04 -4.99
C ILE A 157 -8.75 18.45 -5.50
N ALA A 158 -8.84 19.44 -4.62
CA ALA A 158 -9.01 20.83 -5.00
C ALA A 158 -7.80 21.35 -5.81
N LEU A 159 -6.59 21.02 -5.38
CA LEU A 159 -5.35 21.37 -6.07
C LEU A 159 -5.31 20.81 -7.49
N LEU A 160 -5.63 19.53 -7.66
CA LEU A 160 -5.61 18.85 -8.95
C LEU A 160 -6.85 19.15 -9.81
N GLY A 161 -7.98 19.45 -9.21
CA GLY A 161 -9.24 19.72 -9.94
C GLY A 161 -9.42 21.18 -10.37
N LEU A 162 -9.11 22.12 -9.48
CA LEU A 162 -9.41 23.54 -9.69
C LEU A 162 -8.20 24.36 -10.16
N SER A 163 -7.00 23.95 -9.78
CA SER A 163 -5.79 24.77 -9.94
C SER A 163 -4.70 24.10 -10.78
N LEU A 164 -5.02 23.05 -11.52
CA LEU A 164 -4.04 22.20 -12.22
C LEU A 164 -3.09 23.04 -13.11
N ASN A 165 -3.62 23.88 -13.99
CA ASN A 165 -2.81 24.68 -14.91
C ASN A 165 -2.02 25.77 -14.18
N ARG A 166 -2.60 26.36 -13.11
CA ARG A 166 -1.89 27.35 -12.28
C ARG A 166 -0.76 26.70 -11.50
N LEU A 167 -1.01 25.52 -10.95
CA LEU A 167 -0.02 24.76 -10.20
C LEU A 167 1.15 24.32 -11.10
N ALA A 168 0.85 23.76 -12.26
CA ALA A 168 1.85 23.32 -13.22
C ALA A 168 2.75 24.46 -13.72
N GLY A 169 2.19 25.66 -13.90
CA GLY A 169 2.92 26.86 -14.30
C GLY A 169 3.70 27.55 -13.17
N HIS A 170 3.57 27.09 -11.93
CA HIS A 170 4.19 27.76 -10.80
C HIS A 170 5.69 27.45 -10.67
N ARG A 171 6.51 28.47 -10.42
CA ARG A 171 7.96 28.36 -10.27
C ARG A 171 8.41 27.29 -9.24
N TYR A 172 7.63 27.08 -8.19
CA TYR A 172 7.91 26.16 -7.10
C TYR A 172 7.13 24.84 -7.21
N PHE A 173 6.68 24.44 -8.40
CA PHE A 173 5.90 23.22 -8.60
C PHE A 173 6.64 21.98 -8.07
N THR A 174 7.89 21.79 -8.48
CA THR A 174 8.69 20.62 -8.08
C THR A 174 8.87 20.50 -6.55
N PRO A 175 9.29 21.55 -5.80
CA PRO A 175 9.40 21.45 -4.34
C PRO A 175 8.05 21.27 -3.66
N ILE A 176 6.96 21.88 -4.15
CA ILE A 176 5.60 21.65 -3.61
C ILE A 176 5.22 20.18 -3.79
N ARG A 177 5.42 19.63 -4.97
CA ARG A 177 5.15 18.21 -5.25
C ARG A 177 5.95 17.30 -4.35
N LEU A 178 7.26 17.53 -4.19
CA LEU A 178 8.10 16.75 -3.31
C LEU A 178 7.66 16.87 -1.84
N GLY A 179 7.23 18.05 -1.39
CA GLY A 179 6.65 18.24 -0.06
C GLY A 179 5.39 17.40 0.16
N ILE A 180 4.49 17.38 -0.82
CA ILE A 180 3.28 16.53 -0.79
C ILE A 180 3.67 15.04 -0.73
N LEU A 181 4.62 14.62 -1.56
CA LEU A 181 5.08 13.22 -1.57
C LEU A 181 5.81 12.83 -0.27
N ALA A 182 6.56 13.74 0.35
CA ALA A 182 7.16 13.51 1.66
C ALA A 182 6.08 13.32 2.74
N PHE A 183 5.03 14.15 2.73
CA PHE A 183 3.88 13.99 3.61
C PHE A 183 3.18 12.64 3.38
N VAL A 184 3.04 12.22 2.13
CA VAL A 184 2.44 10.91 1.79
C VAL A 184 3.29 9.76 2.33
N ILE A 185 4.61 9.82 2.23
CA ILE A 185 5.49 8.79 2.82
C ILE A 185 5.32 8.77 4.35
N GLY A 186 5.47 9.93 5.01
CA GLY A 186 5.46 10.02 6.46
C GLY A 186 4.09 9.76 7.07
N PHE A 187 3.07 10.50 6.64
CA PHE A 187 1.73 10.43 7.25
C PHE A 187 0.87 9.31 6.65
N VAL A 188 0.72 9.24 5.33
CA VAL A 188 -0.16 8.22 4.73
C VAL A 188 0.49 6.84 4.80
N GLY A 189 1.80 6.74 4.51
CA GLY A 189 2.53 5.48 4.53
C GLY A 189 2.85 5.02 5.94
N TRP A 190 3.79 5.69 6.57
CA TRP A 190 4.39 5.20 7.81
C TRP A 190 3.48 5.37 9.03
N TRP A 191 2.86 6.51 9.21
CA TRP A 191 1.97 6.75 10.34
C TRP A 191 0.61 6.06 10.16
N GLY A 192 -0.07 6.34 9.06
CA GLY A 192 -1.43 5.86 8.78
C GLY A 192 -1.52 4.42 8.32
N GLN A 193 -0.39 3.82 7.86
CA GLN A 193 -0.35 2.49 7.22
C GLN A 193 -1.31 2.36 6.02
N GLY A 194 -1.61 3.49 5.37
CA GLY A 194 -2.59 3.61 4.28
C GLY A 194 -2.05 3.23 2.90
N GLN A 195 -1.03 2.38 2.83
CA GLN A 195 -0.55 1.85 1.57
C GLN A 195 -1.54 0.84 1.00
N LEU A 196 -2.21 1.21 -0.09
CA LEU A 196 -3.05 0.26 -0.80
C LEU A 196 -2.21 -0.86 -1.41
N SER A 197 -2.72 -2.09 -1.33
CA SER A 197 -2.10 -3.31 -1.85
C SER A 197 -3.11 -4.10 -2.68
N ILE A 198 -2.60 -5.00 -3.51
CA ILE A 198 -3.41 -5.97 -4.27
C ILE A 198 -4.21 -6.91 -3.35
N VAL A 199 -3.80 -7.05 -2.08
CA VAL A 199 -4.48 -7.88 -1.08
C VAL A 199 -5.95 -7.51 -0.94
N THR A 200 -6.26 -6.20 -0.87
CA THR A 200 -7.65 -5.75 -0.70
C THR A 200 -8.55 -6.13 -1.89
N PRO A 201 -8.21 -5.83 -3.16
CA PRO A 201 -9.02 -6.29 -4.30
C PRO A 201 -9.16 -7.81 -4.38
N LEU A 202 -8.08 -8.56 -4.13
CA LEU A 202 -8.14 -10.02 -4.12
C LEU A 202 -9.03 -10.52 -2.97
N GLY A 203 -8.91 -9.95 -1.77
CA GLY A 203 -9.77 -10.26 -0.63
C GLY A 203 -11.25 -9.99 -0.94
N VAL A 204 -11.57 -8.85 -1.56
CA VAL A 204 -12.94 -8.54 -1.98
C VAL A 204 -13.46 -9.57 -2.98
N ILE A 205 -12.69 -9.90 -4.03
CA ILE A 205 -13.07 -10.89 -5.04
C ILE A 205 -13.34 -12.24 -4.38
N ARG A 206 -12.46 -12.69 -3.51
CA ARG A 206 -12.58 -13.96 -2.80
C ARG A 206 -13.81 -13.97 -1.90
N THR A 207 -14.00 -12.94 -1.07
CA THR A 207 -15.13 -12.85 -0.15
C THR A 207 -16.45 -12.85 -0.89
N VAL A 208 -16.55 -12.13 -2.02
CA VAL A 208 -17.75 -12.14 -2.87
C VAL A 208 -17.98 -13.51 -3.50
N ALA A 209 -16.92 -14.18 -3.97
CA ALA A 209 -17.03 -15.53 -4.56
C ALA A 209 -17.48 -16.59 -3.53
N GLU A 210 -17.09 -16.43 -2.27
CA GLU A 210 -17.48 -17.31 -1.15
C GLU A 210 -18.82 -16.90 -0.51
N GLY A 211 -19.48 -15.83 -0.98
CA GLY A 211 -20.75 -15.33 -0.43
C GLY A 211 -20.61 -14.68 0.95
N GLY A 212 -19.40 -14.27 1.33
CA GLY A 212 -19.09 -13.67 2.62
C GLY A 212 -19.42 -12.17 2.71
N SER A 213 -19.28 -11.60 3.91
CA SER A 213 -19.51 -10.19 4.19
C SER A 213 -18.27 -9.35 3.92
N LEU A 214 -18.46 -8.19 3.27
CA LEU A 214 -17.41 -7.19 3.07
C LEU A 214 -17.14 -6.31 4.30
N ALA A 215 -17.70 -6.67 5.46
CA ALA A 215 -17.55 -5.91 6.70
C ALA A 215 -16.08 -5.76 7.15
N PHE A 216 -15.18 -6.67 6.72
CA PHE A 216 -13.76 -6.57 7.00
C PHE A 216 -13.13 -5.25 6.49
N LEU A 217 -13.67 -4.64 5.44
CA LEU A 217 -13.19 -3.35 4.94
C LEU A 217 -13.40 -2.19 5.92
N LEU A 218 -14.37 -2.32 6.84
CA LEU A 218 -14.68 -1.27 7.82
C LEU A 218 -13.68 -1.22 8.98
N TYR A 219 -12.83 -2.24 9.13
CA TYR A 219 -11.84 -2.32 10.21
C TYR A 219 -10.60 -1.47 9.97
N ASP A 220 -10.31 -1.15 8.71
CA ASP A 220 -9.30 -0.16 8.37
C ASP A 220 -9.94 1.05 7.67
N PRO A 221 -10.55 1.95 8.44
CA PRO A 221 -11.22 3.12 7.88
C PRO A 221 -10.24 4.06 7.16
N PHE A 222 -8.96 4.05 7.52
CA PHE A 222 -7.95 4.88 6.88
C PHE A 222 -7.70 4.44 5.43
N SER A 223 -7.44 3.17 5.20
CA SER A 223 -7.28 2.62 3.84
C SER A 223 -8.60 2.66 3.06
N LEU A 224 -9.75 2.48 3.72
CA LEU A 224 -11.06 2.57 3.09
C LEU A 224 -11.31 3.95 2.49
N VAL A 225 -10.98 5.03 3.21
CA VAL A 225 -11.10 6.41 2.71
C VAL A 225 -10.18 6.62 1.50
N ILE A 226 -8.95 6.11 1.54
CA ILE A 226 -8.02 6.20 0.39
C ILE A 226 -8.57 5.42 -0.80
N TRP A 227 -9.14 4.21 -0.60
CA TRP A 227 -9.81 3.46 -1.66
C TRP A 227 -10.98 4.22 -2.27
N ALA A 228 -11.85 4.81 -1.44
CA ALA A 228 -12.99 5.60 -1.91
C ALA A 228 -12.54 6.77 -2.79
N VAL A 229 -11.53 7.52 -2.34
CA VAL A 229 -10.96 8.64 -3.12
C VAL A 229 -10.25 8.13 -4.38
N THR A 230 -9.61 6.98 -4.34
CA THR A 230 -8.97 6.36 -5.52
C THR A 230 -10.00 5.95 -6.56
N ILE A 231 -11.12 5.34 -6.15
CA ILE A 231 -12.23 4.98 -7.05
C ILE A 231 -12.86 6.23 -7.67
N LEU A 232 -13.10 7.27 -6.87
CA LEU A 232 -13.53 8.57 -7.39
C LEU A 232 -12.51 9.14 -8.40
N GLY A 233 -11.22 8.97 -8.09
CA GLY A 233 -10.12 9.37 -8.97
C GLY A 233 -10.14 8.65 -10.32
N PHE A 234 -10.55 7.37 -10.37
CA PHE A 234 -10.70 6.64 -11.63
C PHE A 234 -11.71 7.31 -12.56
N VAL A 235 -12.85 7.73 -12.00
CA VAL A 235 -13.91 8.38 -12.78
C VAL A 235 -13.50 9.76 -13.29
N LEU A 236 -12.78 10.53 -12.47
CA LEU A 236 -12.43 11.91 -12.80
C LEU A 236 -11.14 12.04 -13.62
N TRP A 237 -10.07 11.33 -13.21
CA TRP A 237 -8.72 11.55 -13.75
C TRP A 237 -8.03 10.29 -14.29
N GLY A 238 -8.53 9.11 -13.96
CA GLY A 238 -7.85 7.84 -14.23
C GLY A 238 -6.89 7.44 -13.11
N ARG A 239 -5.93 6.55 -13.40
CA ARG A 239 -5.03 5.96 -12.38
C ARG A 239 -4.09 6.96 -11.67
N GLY A 240 -3.90 8.13 -12.26
CA GLY A 240 -2.83 9.05 -11.89
C GLY A 240 -2.94 9.59 -10.48
N LEU A 241 -4.17 9.76 -9.93
CA LEU A 241 -4.37 10.30 -8.59
C LEU A 241 -3.68 9.45 -7.52
N PHE A 242 -3.91 8.14 -7.52
CA PHE A 242 -3.26 7.27 -6.54
C PHE A 242 -1.78 7.04 -6.86
N CYS A 243 -1.47 6.52 -8.05
CA CYS A 243 -0.10 6.15 -8.39
C CYS A 243 0.87 7.33 -8.48
N GLY A 244 0.37 8.53 -8.74
CA GLY A 244 1.19 9.72 -8.89
C GLY A 244 1.30 10.59 -7.64
N TRP A 245 0.31 10.50 -6.72
CA TRP A 245 0.20 11.46 -5.61
C TRP A 245 -0.06 10.84 -4.25
N LEU A 246 -0.68 9.65 -4.16
CA LEU A 246 -1.11 9.05 -2.89
C LEU A 246 -0.35 7.76 -2.53
N CYS A 247 0.34 7.13 -3.48
CA CYS A 247 1.06 5.89 -3.22
C CYS A 247 2.41 6.16 -2.51
N PRO A 248 2.60 5.75 -1.24
CA PRO A 248 3.85 5.95 -0.51
C PRO A 248 5.08 5.34 -1.21
N PHE A 249 4.98 4.10 -1.68
CA PHE A 249 6.08 3.47 -2.40
C PHE A 249 6.36 4.14 -3.75
N GLY A 250 5.31 4.62 -4.43
CA GLY A 250 5.47 5.44 -5.64
C GLY A 250 6.18 6.76 -5.38
N ALA A 251 5.94 7.37 -4.21
CA ALA A 251 6.64 8.55 -3.75
C ALA A 251 8.12 8.25 -3.44
N MET A 252 8.43 7.13 -2.76
CA MET A 252 9.81 6.70 -2.50
C MET A 252 10.61 6.52 -3.79
N GLN A 253 10.01 5.92 -4.84
CA GLN A 253 10.65 5.79 -6.15
C GLN A 253 10.94 7.15 -6.81
N GLU A 254 10.07 8.15 -6.61
CA GLU A 254 10.28 9.49 -7.13
C GLU A 254 11.43 10.20 -6.39
N PHE A 255 11.52 10.04 -5.07
CA PHE A 255 12.68 10.49 -4.30
C PHE A 255 13.98 9.81 -4.72
N ALA A 256 13.95 8.49 -4.93
CA ALA A 256 15.11 7.74 -5.45
C ALA A 256 15.58 8.30 -6.81
N HIS A 257 14.63 8.62 -7.70
CA HIS A 257 14.95 9.24 -8.97
C HIS A 257 15.58 10.65 -8.82
N HIS A 258 15.04 11.49 -7.93
CA HIS A 258 15.62 12.80 -7.66
C HIS A 258 17.03 12.68 -7.06
N LEU A 259 17.24 11.72 -6.17
CA LEU A 259 18.55 11.40 -5.61
C LEU A 259 19.53 10.96 -6.72
N ALA A 260 19.08 10.11 -7.65
CA ALA A 260 19.89 9.70 -8.79
C ALA A 260 20.34 10.89 -9.65
N ARG A 261 19.45 11.85 -9.89
CA ARG A 261 19.80 13.09 -10.60
C ARG A 261 20.82 13.94 -9.84
N LEU A 262 20.69 14.03 -8.51
CA LEU A 262 21.66 14.71 -7.66
C LEU A 262 23.05 14.04 -7.72
N LEU A 263 23.06 12.70 -7.70
CA LEU A 263 24.27 11.88 -7.84
C LEU A 263 24.79 11.79 -9.28
N ARG A 264 24.13 12.46 -10.24
CA ARG A 264 24.46 12.44 -11.68
C ARG A 264 24.47 11.04 -12.30
N ILE A 265 23.66 10.12 -11.77
CA ILE A 265 23.47 8.79 -12.33
C ILE A 265 22.72 8.92 -13.66
N ARG A 266 23.26 8.27 -14.71
CA ARG A 266 22.64 8.29 -16.03
C ARG A 266 21.31 7.56 -16.00
N GLN A 267 20.28 8.23 -16.47
CA GLN A 267 18.94 7.66 -16.60
C GLN A 267 18.82 6.94 -17.94
N ILE A 268 18.07 5.86 -17.96
CA ILE A 268 17.82 5.07 -19.17
C ILE A 268 16.39 5.35 -19.64
N ASP A 269 16.26 5.92 -20.82
CA ASP A 269 14.99 6.03 -21.52
C ASP A 269 14.73 4.71 -22.25
N VAL A 270 13.69 3.98 -21.82
CA VAL A 270 13.33 2.70 -22.44
C VAL A 270 12.72 2.99 -23.81
N PRO A 271 13.24 2.37 -24.92
CA PRO A 271 12.65 2.56 -26.24
C PRO A 271 11.18 2.16 -26.29
N ASP A 272 10.35 2.91 -27.04
CA ASP A 272 8.88 2.73 -27.10
C ASP A 272 8.45 1.27 -27.32
N ALA A 273 9.14 0.54 -28.22
CA ALA A 273 8.78 -0.85 -28.54
C ALA A 273 8.98 -1.81 -27.35
N TRP A 274 10.00 -1.56 -26.54
CA TRP A 274 10.24 -2.33 -25.30
C TRP A 274 9.33 -1.86 -24.17
N ASP A 275 9.10 -0.57 -24.06
CA ASP A 275 8.21 0.01 -23.07
C ASP A 275 6.80 -0.55 -23.17
N ASP A 276 6.25 -0.61 -24.37
CA ASP A 276 4.91 -1.16 -24.62
C ASP A 276 4.82 -2.65 -24.28
N ARG A 277 5.89 -3.44 -24.53
CA ARG A 277 5.94 -4.86 -24.16
C ARG A 277 6.08 -5.06 -22.65
N LEU A 278 6.97 -4.31 -22.01
CA LEU A 278 7.22 -4.41 -20.58
C LEU A 278 6.00 -4.03 -19.74
N LYS A 279 5.17 -3.10 -20.21
CA LYS A 279 3.90 -2.74 -19.54
C LYS A 279 2.92 -3.89 -19.40
N TRP A 280 3.03 -4.95 -20.23
CA TRP A 280 2.20 -6.14 -20.12
C TRP A 280 2.57 -7.04 -18.95
N ILE A 281 3.79 -6.96 -18.43
CA ILE A 281 4.26 -7.79 -17.30
C ILE A 281 3.36 -7.58 -16.07
N LYS A 282 2.97 -6.34 -15.75
CA LYS A 282 2.08 -6.05 -14.60
C LYS A 282 0.74 -6.76 -14.70
N TYR A 283 0.18 -6.90 -15.92
CA TYR A 283 -1.08 -7.62 -16.14
C TYR A 283 -0.87 -9.14 -16.04
N ALA A 284 0.27 -9.65 -16.52
CA ALA A 284 0.63 -11.06 -16.36
C ALA A 284 0.82 -11.43 -14.87
N VAL A 285 1.47 -10.55 -14.09
CA VAL A 285 1.61 -10.73 -12.64
C VAL A 285 0.25 -10.69 -11.96
N LEU A 286 -0.62 -9.74 -12.30
CA LEU A 286 -1.98 -9.66 -11.77
C LEU A 286 -2.77 -10.95 -12.08
N PHE A 287 -2.72 -11.41 -13.33
CA PHE A 287 -3.39 -12.64 -13.74
C PHE A 287 -2.86 -13.85 -12.97
N ALA A 288 -1.54 -13.96 -12.80
CA ALA A 288 -0.92 -15.03 -12.02
C ALA A 288 -1.40 -15.02 -10.56
N LEU A 289 -1.48 -13.85 -9.91
CA LEU A 289 -1.98 -13.74 -8.54
C LEU A 289 -3.45 -14.16 -8.43
N VAL A 290 -4.30 -13.74 -9.37
CA VAL A 290 -5.70 -14.17 -9.42
C VAL A 290 -5.79 -15.69 -9.64
N ALA A 291 -4.99 -16.25 -10.53
CA ALA A 291 -4.95 -17.69 -10.75
C ALA A 291 -4.50 -18.46 -9.48
N ILE A 292 -3.46 -17.99 -8.80
CA ILE A 292 -2.97 -18.59 -7.55
C ILE A 292 -4.06 -18.50 -6.46
N MET A 293 -4.80 -17.41 -6.37
CA MET A 293 -5.88 -17.24 -5.40
C MET A 293 -6.93 -18.36 -5.49
N PHE A 294 -7.27 -18.80 -6.72
CA PHE A 294 -8.27 -19.85 -6.92
C PHE A 294 -7.68 -21.26 -6.93
N THR A 295 -6.45 -21.44 -7.41
CA THR A 295 -5.86 -22.78 -7.58
C THR A 295 -5.01 -23.22 -6.40
N ALA A 296 -4.35 -22.31 -5.71
CA ALA A 296 -3.40 -22.60 -4.63
C ALA A 296 -3.42 -21.50 -3.55
N PRO A 297 -4.55 -21.30 -2.84
CA PRO A 297 -4.73 -20.18 -1.88
C PRO A 297 -3.66 -20.17 -0.78
N ALA A 298 -3.15 -21.33 -0.35
CA ALA A 298 -2.06 -21.42 0.62
C ALA A 298 -0.72 -20.81 0.16
N ARG A 299 -0.54 -20.58 -1.14
CA ARG A 299 0.67 -19.95 -1.71
C ARG A 299 0.47 -18.45 -1.99
N LEU A 300 -0.76 -17.94 -1.81
CA LEU A 300 -1.09 -16.56 -2.14
C LEU A 300 -0.27 -15.57 -1.33
N ASP A 301 -0.08 -15.81 -0.05
CA ASP A 301 0.66 -14.92 0.86
C ASP A 301 2.12 -14.73 0.41
N LYS A 302 2.77 -15.81 -0.06
CA LYS A 302 4.11 -15.72 -0.65
C LYS A 302 4.11 -15.01 -2.00
N ALA A 303 3.09 -15.24 -2.82
CA ALA A 303 2.99 -14.64 -4.15
C ALA A 303 2.73 -13.12 -4.07
N ILE A 304 1.99 -12.64 -3.07
CA ILE A 304 1.71 -11.22 -2.85
C ILE A 304 2.98 -10.44 -2.49
N GLU A 305 4.03 -11.08 -1.98
CA GLU A 305 5.31 -10.44 -1.68
C GLU A 305 6.03 -9.86 -2.91
N VAL A 306 5.50 -10.07 -4.12
CA VAL A 306 5.91 -9.31 -5.31
C VAL A 306 5.69 -7.79 -5.10
N GLU A 307 4.76 -7.39 -4.21
CA GLU A 307 4.60 -6.01 -3.77
C GLU A 307 5.52 -5.73 -2.57
N PRO A 308 6.48 -4.80 -2.68
CA PRO A 308 7.41 -4.48 -1.59
C PRO A 308 6.76 -3.61 -0.50
N PHE A 309 5.43 -3.47 -0.51
CA PHE A 309 4.72 -2.49 0.31
C PHE A 309 4.79 -2.84 1.79
N LYS A 310 4.63 -4.11 2.14
CA LYS A 310 4.79 -4.61 3.51
C LYS A 310 6.19 -4.27 4.03
N THR A 311 7.23 -4.54 3.25
CA THR A 311 8.61 -4.27 3.62
C THR A 311 8.91 -2.78 3.74
N ALA A 312 8.48 -1.96 2.79
CA ALA A 312 8.86 -0.54 2.75
C ALA A 312 8.00 0.37 3.64
N VAL A 313 6.72 0.00 3.86
CA VAL A 313 5.76 0.84 4.56
C VAL A 313 5.39 0.26 5.92
N THR A 314 5.01 -1.02 5.99
CA THR A 314 4.51 -1.60 7.23
C THR A 314 5.63 -1.94 8.21
N THR A 315 6.74 -2.52 7.73
CA THR A 315 7.85 -2.96 8.60
C THR A 315 9.06 -2.02 8.58
N PHE A 316 9.01 -0.89 7.88
CA PHE A 316 10.09 0.11 7.83
C PHE A 316 11.45 -0.47 7.43
N PHE A 317 11.47 -1.44 6.51
CA PHE A 317 12.65 -2.22 6.11
C PHE A 317 13.25 -3.09 7.24
N VAL A 318 12.55 -3.29 8.35
CA VAL A 318 12.96 -4.19 9.44
C VAL A 318 12.33 -5.55 9.18
N ARG A 319 13.01 -6.37 8.38
CA ARG A 319 12.55 -7.69 7.94
C ARG A 319 13.74 -8.52 7.47
N GLU A 320 13.54 -9.78 7.12
CA GLU A 320 14.57 -10.64 6.54
C GLU A 320 15.27 -9.98 5.35
N TRP A 321 16.58 -10.14 5.29
CA TRP A 321 17.46 -9.43 4.38
C TRP A 321 17.05 -9.52 2.90
N TYR A 322 16.50 -10.66 2.47
CA TYR A 322 16.12 -10.85 1.06
C TYR A 322 14.89 -10.02 0.65
N TYR A 323 13.91 -9.82 1.54
CA TYR A 323 12.79 -8.90 1.27
C TYR A 323 13.26 -7.45 1.25
N VAL A 324 14.18 -7.11 2.16
CA VAL A 324 14.77 -5.76 2.19
C VAL A 324 15.60 -5.54 0.93
N ALA A 325 16.44 -6.51 0.55
CA ALA A 325 17.24 -6.44 -0.67
C ALA A 325 16.36 -6.28 -1.93
N TYR A 326 15.23 -7.00 -1.98
CA TYR A 326 14.25 -6.86 -3.06
C TYR A 326 13.65 -5.44 -3.10
N ALA A 327 13.14 -4.94 -1.99
CA ALA A 327 12.53 -3.61 -1.91
C ALA A 327 13.53 -2.50 -2.25
N VAL A 328 14.76 -2.58 -1.71
CA VAL A 328 15.85 -1.65 -2.03
C VAL A 328 16.26 -1.78 -3.48
N GLY A 329 16.37 -2.99 -4.01
CA GLY A 329 16.67 -3.24 -5.43
C GLY A 329 15.67 -2.57 -6.37
N LEU A 330 14.37 -2.56 -6.03
CA LEU A 330 13.33 -1.86 -6.79
C LEU A 330 13.47 -0.33 -6.69
N LEU A 331 13.92 0.20 -5.55
CA LEU A 331 14.23 1.62 -5.41
C LEU A 331 15.47 2.00 -6.24
N VAL A 332 16.51 1.16 -6.22
CA VAL A 332 17.71 1.33 -7.07
C VAL A 332 17.36 1.23 -8.55
N LEU A 333 16.49 0.28 -8.94
CA LEU A 333 15.96 0.24 -10.31
C LEU A 333 15.29 1.57 -10.68
N SER A 334 14.58 2.20 -9.76
CA SER A 334 13.89 3.47 -9.98
C SER A 334 14.86 4.67 -10.06
N MET A 335 16.11 4.52 -9.60
CA MET A 335 17.17 5.51 -9.84
C MET A 335 17.61 5.53 -11.31
N VAL A 336 17.49 4.42 -12.01
CA VAL A 336 17.92 4.26 -13.41
C VAL A 336 16.74 4.36 -14.38
N VAL A 337 15.65 3.67 -14.08
CA VAL A 337 14.40 3.67 -14.85
C VAL A 337 13.29 4.28 -14.03
N PHE A 338 12.80 5.45 -14.41
CA PHE A 338 11.82 6.21 -13.62
C PHE A 338 10.57 5.39 -13.30
N LYS A 339 10.30 5.21 -11.97
CA LYS A 339 9.18 4.40 -11.44
C LYS A 339 9.06 3.01 -12.08
N GLY A 340 10.20 2.33 -12.32
CA GLY A 340 10.27 1.06 -13.04
C GLY A 340 9.36 -0.02 -12.47
N PHE A 341 9.26 -0.15 -11.14
CA PHE A 341 8.33 -1.09 -10.50
C PHE A 341 6.86 -0.75 -10.80
N CYS A 342 6.45 0.49 -10.54
CA CYS A 342 5.06 0.92 -10.74
C CYS A 342 4.62 0.87 -12.21
N ARG A 343 5.57 1.00 -13.14
CA ARG A 343 5.33 0.97 -14.59
C ARG A 343 5.12 -0.43 -15.12
N TYR A 344 5.97 -1.38 -14.68
CA TYR A 344 6.10 -2.67 -15.33
C TYR A 344 5.70 -3.87 -14.48
N ILE A 345 5.89 -3.83 -13.17
CA ILE A 345 5.78 -5.03 -12.31
C ILE A 345 4.55 -4.97 -11.41
N CYS A 346 4.18 -3.82 -10.88
CA CYS A 346 3.20 -3.65 -9.81
C CYS A 346 1.79 -4.18 -10.21
N PRO A 347 1.28 -5.24 -9.57
CA PRO A 347 -0.05 -5.78 -9.86
C PRO A 347 -1.17 -4.82 -9.45
N LEU A 348 -1.02 -4.10 -8.33
CA LEU A 348 -1.93 -3.02 -7.98
C LEU A 348 -1.94 -1.94 -9.08
N GLY A 349 -0.77 -1.63 -9.66
CA GLY A 349 -0.65 -0.72 -10.80
C GLY A 349 -1.44 -1.19 -12.03
N ALA A 350 -1.60 -2.50 -12.24
CA ALA A 350 -2.47 -3.06 -13.28
C ALA A 350 -3.95 -2.83 -12.95
N VAL A 351 -4.38 -3.08 -11.70
CA VAL A 351 -5.75 -2.78 -11.23
C VAL A 351 -6.07 -1.30 -11.41
N MET A 352 -5.14 -0.41 -11.02
CA MET A 352 -5.30 1.04 -11.20
C MET A 352 -5.41 1.43 -12.68
N ALA A 353 -4.66 0.76 -13.56
CA ALA A 353 -4.73 1.03 -15.00
C ALA A 353 -6.09 0.60 -15.58
N ILE A 354 -6.61 -0.56 -15.16
CA ILE A 354 -7.95 -1.05 -15.55
C ILE A 354 -9.03 -0.11 -15.01
N GLY A 355 -8.97 0.25 -13.71
CA GLY A 355 -9.88 1.22 -13.12
C GLY A 355 -9.87 2.57 -13.83
N GLY A 356 -8.70 3.01 -14.28
CA GLY A 356 -8.54 4.26 -15.04
C GLY A 356 -9.22 4.26 -16.43
N LEU A 357 -9.66 3.11 -16.95
CA LEU A 357 -10.44 3.02 -18.19
C LEU A 357 -11.87 3.57 -18.02
N ILE A 358 -12.40 3.56 -16.80
CA ILE A 358 -13.78 4.03 -16.47
C ILE A 358 -13.87 5.57 -16.53
N ARG A 359 -12.76 6.26 -16.67
CA ARG A 359 -12.72 7.71 -16.65
C ARG A 359 -13.70 8.36 -17.64
N THR A 360 -14.35 9.43 -17.19
CA THR A 360 -15.34 10.19 -17.97
C THR A 360 -14.77 11.48 -18.57
N ARG A 361 -13.69 12.01 -17.99
CA ARG A 361 -13.14 13.31 -18.38
C ARG A 361 -11.75 13.18 -19.00
N LYS A 362 -11.50 13.93 -20.07
CA LYS A 362 -10.18 14.17 -20.66
C LYS A 362 -9.71 15.55 -20.12
N TRP A 363 -8.91 15.53 -19.07
CA TRP A 363 -8.58 16.71 -18.27
C TRP A 363 -7.26 17.41 -18.69
N ILE A 364 -6.45 16.78 -19.56
CA ILE A 364 -5.22 17.38 -20.10
C ILE A 364 -5.53 17.95 -21.46
N ASP A 365 -5.53 19.29 -21.54
CA ASP A 365 -5.74 20.00 -22.81
C ASP A 365 -4.63 19.74 -23.82
N ARG A 366 -4.98 19.66 -25.07
CA ARG A 366 -4.06 19.49 -26.20
C ARG A 366 -4.34 20.55 -27.25
N ARG A 367 -3.35 20.84 -28.10
CA ARG A 367 -3.48 21.66 -29.29
C ARG A 367 -3.55 20.79 -30.51
N ALA A 368 -4.08 21.32 -31.63
CA ALA A 368 -4.16 20.59 -32.90
C ALA A 368 -2.78 20.12 -33.40
N GLU A 369 -1.73 20.87 -33.08
CA GLU A 369 -0.36 20.58 -33.46
C GLU A 369 0.32 19.51 -32.56
N CYS A 370 -0.33 19.12 -31.45
CA CYS A 370 0.19 18.07 -30.57
C CYS A 370 0.06 16.71 -31.24
N GLY A 371 1.19 16.03 -31.42
CA GLY A 371 1.25 14.73 -32.13
C GLY A 371 1.75 14.87 -33.57
N SER A 372 1.31 15.88 -34.28
CA SER A 372 1.81 16.20 -35.62
C SER A 372 1.65 17.70 -35.89
N PRO A 373 2.75 18.46 -36.06
CA PRO A 373 4.15 18.01 -36.11
C PRO A 373 4.84 17.96 -34.73
N CYS A 374 4.25 18.45 -33.62
CA CYS A 374 4.93 18.63 -32.36
C CYS A 374 4.91 17.35 -31.49
N GLN A 375 6.09 16.80 -31.16
CA GLN A 375 6.28 15.61 -30.34
C GLN A 375 6.95 15.90 -28.98
N LEU A 376 7.17 17.18 -28.61
CA LEU A 376 7.96 17.54 -27.44
C LEU A 376 7.44 16.91 -26.14
N CYS A 377 6.14 17.04 -25.85
CA CYS A 377 5.56 16.49 -24.63
C CYS A 377 5.64 14.96 -24.59
N ARG A 378 5.59 14.28 -25.75
CA ARG A 378 5.77 12.82 -25.83
C ARG A 378 7.19 12.43 -25.46
N VAL A 379 8.18 13.07 -26.04
CA VAL A 379 9.61 12.79 -25.77
C VAL A 379 9.97 13.07 -24.31
N LYS A 380 9.35 14.10 -23.72
CA LYS A 380 9.56 14.46 -22.30
C LYS A 380 8.73 13.63 -21.31
N CYS A 381 7.78 12.82 -21.79
CA CYS A 381 6.92 12.01 -20.92
C CYS A 381 7.70 10.80 -20.38
N ALA A 382 8.18 10.88 -19.14
CA ALA A 382 8.92 9.80 -18.48
C ALA A 382 8.16 8.47 -18.38
N TYR A 383 6.84 8.49 -18.55
CA TYR A 383 5.97 7.31 -18.45
C TYR A 383 5.58 6.70 -19.79
N GLY A 384 5.96 7.31 -20.91
CA GLY A 384 5.54 6.88 -22.24
C GLY A 384 4.02 6.83 -22.39
N ALA A 385 3.30 7.75 -21.71
CA ALA A 385 1.84 7.79 -21.70
C ALA A 385 1.23 8.62 -22.84
N ILE A 386 2.05 9.20 -23.72
CA ILE A 386 1.62 10.02 -24.86
C ILE A 386 1.97 9.31 -26.14
N LYS A 387 0.97 8.96 -26.95
CA LYS A 387 1.14 8.33 -28.26
C LYS A 387 1.74 9.28 -29.30
N LYS A 388 2.19 8.73 -30.42
CA LYS A 388 2.68 9.51 -31.58
C LYS A 388 1.61 10.46 -32.13
N THR A 389 0.34 10.10 -32.01
CA THR A 389 -0.82 10.92 -32.40
C THR A 389 -1.05 12.13 -31.49
N GLY A 390 -0.33 12.24 -30.35
CA GLY A 390 -0.57 13.26 -29.34
C GLY A 390 -1.61 12.86 -28.29
N GLU A 391 -2.31 11.74 -28.50
CA GLU A 391 -3.30 11.22 -27.56
C GLU A 391 -2.65 10.74 -26.25
N ILE A 392 -3.31 11.01 -25.12
CA ILE A 392 -2.83 10.60 -23.80
C ILE A 392 -3.49 9.27 -23.40
N GLN A 393 -2.67 8.27 -23.13
CA GLN A 393 -3.10 7.01 -22.52
C GLN A 393 -3.24 7.20 -21.01
N TYR A 394 -4.42 7.52 -20.54
CA TYR A 394 -4.65 7.77 -19.11
C TYR A 394 -4.53 6.52 -18.24
N SER A 395 -4.63 5.32 -18.81
CA SER A 395 -4.29 4.07 -18.14
C SER A 395 -2.80 3.97 -17.78
N GLU A 396 -1.94 4.74 -18.45
CA GLU A 396 -0.49 4.80 -18.18
C GLU A 396 -0.05 6.15 -17.61
N CYS A 397 -0.93 7.14 -17.56
CA CYS A 397 -0.60 8.48 -17.08
C CYS A 397 -0.60 8.53 -15.53
N PHE A 398 0.53 8.97 -14.95
CA PHE A 398 0.71 9.15 -13.50
C PHE A 398 0.43 10.56 -13.01
N GLN A 399 -0.14 11.42 -13.84
CA GLN A 399 -0.50 12.79 -13.45
C GLN A 399 0.68 13.62 -12.91
N CYS A 400 1.87 13.46 -13.48
CA CYS A 400 3.06 14.25 -13.07
C CYS A 400 2.97 15.72 -13.44
N LEU A 401 2.09 16.10 -14.38
CA LEU A 401 1.84 17.45 -14.89
C LEU A 401 2.96 18.05 -15.76
N ASP A 402 4.07 17.35 -15.99
CA ASP A 402 5.18 17.88 -16.81
C ASP A 402 4.72 18.30 -18.21
N CYS A 403 3.85 17.51 -18.85
CA CYS A 403 3.30 17.87 -20.15
C CYS A 403 2.36 19.10 -20.09
N VAL A 404 1.69 19.34 -18.96
CA VAL A 404 0.86 20.53 -18.75
C VAL A 404 1.73 21.75 -18.57
N THR A 405 2.81 21.64 -17.77
CA THR A 405 3.82 22.69 -17.61
C THR A 405 4.40 23.12 -18.94
N ILE A 406 4.86 22.15 -19.76
CA ILE A 406 5.42 22.43 -21.09
C ILE A 406 4.36 23.02 -22.01
N HIS A 407 3.13 22.50 -21.98
CA HIS A 407 2.05 22.93 -22.86
C HIS A 407 1.66 24.38 -22.65
N ASP A 408 1.66 24.87 -21.41
CA ASP A 408 1.21 26.21 -21.06
C ASP A 408 2.36 27.23 -20.98
N ASP A 409 3.62 26.79 -21.06
CA ASP A 409 4.79 27.67 -21.07
C ASP A 409 5.08 28.23 -22.50
N PRO A 410 4.94 29.55 -22.71
CA PRO A 410 5.23 30.15 -24.02
C PRO A 410 6.69 30.07 -24.45
N LYS A 411 7.62 29.75 -23.52
CA LYS A 411 9.04 29.59 -23.82
C LYS A 411 9.42 28.16 -24.18
N GLN A 412 8.61 27.17 -23.82
CA GLN A 412 8.88 25.76 -24.04
C GLN A 412 7.96 25.15 -25.11
N CYS A 413 6.69 25.53 -25.16
CA CYS A 413 5.73 24.96 -26.10
C CYS A 413 6.04 25.43 -27.54
N VAL A 414 6.52 24.52 -28.37
CA VAL A 414 6.88 24.82 -29.78
C VAL A 414 5.74 25.47 -30.56
N PRO A 415 4.47 24.97 -30.51
CA PRO A 415 3.37 25.64 -31.17
C PRO A 415 3.18 27.10 -30.74
N LEU A 416 3.31 27.39 -29.41
CA LEU A 416 3.20 28.77 -28.91
C LEU A 416 4.34 29.66 -29.39
N ILE A 417 5.56 29.14 -29.42
CA ILE A 417 6.74 29.87 -29.91
C ILE A 417 6.54 30.23 -31.38
N VAL A 418 6.11 29.26 -32.21
CA VAL A 418 5.86 29.48 -33.64
C VAL A 418 4.70 30.47 -33.86
N ALA A 419 3.62 30.32 -33.08
CA ALA A 419 2.49 31.23 -33.19
C ALA A 419 2.85 32.67 -32.81
N ALA A 420 3.62 32.85 -31.75
CA ALA A 420 4.11 34.16 -31.32
C ALA A 420 4.98 34.81 -32.41
N ARG A 421 5.84 34.04 -33.09
CA ARG A 421 6.65 34.53 -34.22
C ARG A 421 5.80 34.93 -35.43
N ASN A 422 4.68 34.21 -35.66
CA ASN A 422 3.81 34.41 -36.82
C ASN A 422 2.63 35.37 -36.54
N GLY A 423 2.58 35.99 -35.36
CA GLY A 423 1.47 36.88 -34.96
C GLY A 423 0.11 36.19 -34.84
N ARG A 424 0.05 34.86 -34.77
CA ARG A 424 -1.18 34.08 -34.69
C ARG A 424 -1.53 33.76 -33.23
N ARG A 425 -2.84 33.89 -32.85
CA ARG A 425 -3.36 33.37 -31.59
C ARG A 425 -3.78 31.90 -31.79
N LEU A 426 -3.19 30.99 -31.00
CA LEU A 426 -3.60 29.59 -31.00
C LEU A 426 -4.76 29.38 -30.02
N HIS A 427 -5.78 28.67 -30.47
CA HIS A 427 -6.89 28.24 -29.62
C HIS A 427 -6.55 26.87 -29.00
N LYS A 428 -6.91 26.73 -27.72
CA LYS A 428 -6.91 25.41 -27.06
C LYS A 428 -8.05 24.58 -27.68
N VAL A 429 -7.75 23.42 -28.18
CA VAL A 429 -8.75 22.44 -28.59
C VAL A 429 -9.08 21.63 -27.35
N ALA A 430 -10.36 21.55 -26.97
CA ALA A 430 -10.81 20.64 -25.93
C ALA A 430 -10.35 19.23 -26.30
N ALA A 431 -9.79 18.48 -25.34
CA ALA A 431 -9.26 17.15 -25.59
C ALA A 431 -10.33 16.25 -26.23
N GLN A 432 -10.11 15.88 -27.50
CA GLN A 432 -10.95 14.91 -28.22
C GLN A 432 -10.78 13.51 -27.69
#